data_061a84bbc40f147e299fd1fd3ec693ef
#
_entry.id   061a84bbc40f147e299fd1fd3ec693ef
#
_cell.length_a   1.000
_cell.length_b   1.000
_cell.length_c   1.000
_cell.angle_alpha   90.00
_cell.angle_beta   90.00
_cell.angle_gamma   90.00
#
_symmetry.space_group_name_H-M   'P 1'
#
loop_
_entity.id
_entity.type
_entity.pdbx_description
1 polymer ?
#
loop_
_entity_poly.entity_id
_entity_poly.type
_entity_poly.pdbx_seq_one_letter_code
_entity_poly.pdbx_strand_id
1 'polypeptide(L)'
;MSGEGTADPPREGMLVLLLSGPNLDLLGIRDPSIYGEETLAEHVAAATDEAGRHGLLLEHHQTNHEGELVELVHKASGRAVAIVVNAGALTHYSWSLHDALAAFDGVVIELHLSNPQTREPWRHTSVVAPVADGTVAGFGGLGYRLAVKAVAELLAAESGPVSRRERSGKGER
;
A
#
# COMPACT_ATOMS: atom_id res chain seq x y z
N MET A 1 30.38 -27.50 15.10
CA MET A 1 29.26 -27.90 14.20
C MET A 1 28.45 -26.65 13.92
N SER A 2 28.67 -26.11 12.74
CA SER A 2 28.08 -24.86 12.28
C SER A 2 26.68 -25.17 11.73
N GLY A 3 25.63 -24.65 12.38
CA GLY A 3 24.27 -24.75 11.87
C GLY A 3 24.11 -23.79 10.70
N GLU A 4 24.09 -24.32 9.49
CA GLU A 4 23.66 -23.58 8.31
C GLU A 4 22.18 -23.32 8.45
N GLY A 5 21.84 -22.03 8.70
CA GLY A 5 20.49 -21.55 8.57
C GLY A 5 20.09 -21.69 7.10
N THR A 6 19.20 -22.63 6.80
CA THR A 6 18.54 -22.71 5.51
C THR A 6 17.70 -21.44 5.33
N ALA A 7 18.20 -20.52 4.52
CA ALA A 7 17.39 -19.42 4.03
C ALA A 7 16.18 -20.05 3.31
N ASP A 8 14.96 -19.63 3.69
CA ASP A 8 13.75 -19.98 2.94
C ASP A 8 13.96 -19.65 1.46
N PRO A 9 13.48 -20.51 0.54
CA PRO A 9 13.59 -20.23 -0.87
C PRO A 9 12.91 -18.90 -1.20
N PRO A 10 13.47 -18.09 -2.11
CA PRO A 10 12.88 -16.83 -2.48
C PRO A 10 11.43 -17.07 -2.92
N ARG A 11 10.51 -16.26 -2.38
CA ARG A 11 9.08 -16.30 -2.68
C ARG A 11 8.82 -15.69 -4.06
N GLU A 12 9.44 -16.27 -5.10
CA GLU A 12 9.27 -15.82 -6.47
C GLU A 12 7.78 -15.87 -6.85
N GLY A 13 7.20 -14.70 -7.13
CA GLY A 13 5.88 -14.59 -7.72
C GLY A 13 4.77 -14.02 -6.83
N MET A 14 5.04 -13.61 -5.58
CA MET A 14 4.00 -12.94 -4.78
C MET A 14 3.79 -11.50 -5.27
N LEU A 15 2.58 -11.23 -5.75
CA LEU A 15 2.22 -9.94 -6.33
C LEU A 15 1.77 -8.94 -5.27
N VAL A 16 2.37 -7.77 -5.29
CA VAL A 16 1.91 -6.56 -4.59
C VAL A 16 1.27 -5.63 -5.60
N LEU A 17 0.05 -5.19 -5.35
CA LEU A 17 -0.64 -4.22 -6.16
C LEU A 17 -0.43 -2.82 -5.56
N LEU A 18 0.16 -1.90 -6.33
CA LEU A 18 0.32 -0.50 -5.97
C LEU A 18 -0.75 0.33 -6.68
N LEU A 19 -1.67 0.91 -5.91
CA LEU A 19 -2.78 1.71 -6.41
C LEU A 19 -2.54 3.19 -6.14
N SER A 20 -2.63 4.00 -7.18
CA SER A 20 -2.50 5.46 -7.12
C SER A 20 -3.81 6.12 -7.56
N GLY A 21 -4.42 6.88 -6.68
CA GLY A 21 -5.69 7.56 -6.89
C GLY A 21 -5.58 8.90 -7.60
N PRO A 22 -6.64 9.73 -7.49
CA PRO A 22 -6.78 10.98 -8.24
C PRO A 22 -5.62 11.95 -8.07
N ASN A 23 -5.24 12.58 -9.19
CA ASN A 23 -4.22 13.62 -9.31
C ASN A 23 -2.77 13.19 -9.02
N LEU A 24 -2.52 11.91 -8.77
CA LEU A 24 -1.15 11.41 -8.56
C LEU A 24 -0.36 11.34 -9.88
N ASP A 25 -1.03 11.29 -11.01
CA ASP A 25 -0.45 11.48 -12.34
C ASP A 25 0.19 12.86 -12.56
N LEU A 26 -0.15 13.84 -11.71
CA LEU A 26 0.39 15.21 -11.76
C LEU A 26 1.60 15.43 -10.82
N LEU A 27 2.11 14.37 -10.18
CA LEU A 27 3.33 14.48 -9.35
C LEU A 27 4.54 14.93 -10.21
N GLY A 28 5.38 15.77 -9.60
CA GLY A 28 6.49 16.44 -10.30
C GLY A 28 6.08 17.72 -11.05
N ILE A 29 4.78 17.92 -11.30
CA ILE A 29 4.26 19.10 -12.00
C ILE A 29 3.45 19.99 -11.05
N ARG A 30 2.61 19.38 -10.19
CA ARG A 30 1.71 20.07 -9.27
C ARG A 30 2.32 20.17 -7.87
N ASP A 31 2.27 21.39 -7.29
CA ASP A 31 2.65 21.70 -5.90
C ASP A 31 3.98 21.06 -5.43
N PRO A 32 5.13 21.32 -6.11
CA PRO A 32 6.41 20.68 -5.78
C PRO A 32 6.86 20.94 -4.32
N SER A 33 6.43 22.06 -3.72
CA SER A 33 6.69 22.41 -2.32
C SER A 33 6.04 21.46 -1.32
N ILE A 34 4.99 20.73 -1.72
CA ILE A 34 4.24 19.80 -0.86
C ILE A 34 4.61 18.34 -1.18
N TYR A 35 4.75 18.01 -2.47
CA TYR A 35 4.90 16.63 -2.95
C TYR A 35 6.29 16.30 -3.49
N GLY A 36 7.18 17.30 -3.64
CA GLY A 36 8.49 17.14 -4.26
C GLY A 36 8.46 17.29 -5.79
N GLU A 37 9.63 17.17 -6.40
CA GLU A 37 9.83 17.29 -7.86
C GLU A 37 9.78 15.96 -8.59
N GLU A 38 9.83 14.84 -7.86
CA GLU A 38 9.81 13.50 -8.44
C GLU A 38 8.43 13.16 -8.99
N THR A 39 8.42 12.49 -10.12
CA THR A 39 7.22 12.01 -10.80
C THR A 39 6.68 10.74 -10.17
N LEU A 40 5.40 10.40 -10.44
CA LEU A 40 4.82 9.13 -10.03
C LEU A 40 5.61 7.94 -10.59
N ALA A 41 6.10 8.04 -11.83
CA ALA A 41 6.87 6.98 -12.47
C ALA A 41 8.18 6.69 -11.73
N GLU A 42 8.88 7.73 -11.24
CA GLU A 42 10.10 7.57 -10.44
C GLU A 42 9.81 6.91 -9.08
N HIS A 43 8.71 7.28 -8.42
CA HIS A 43 8.28 6.63 -7.17
C HIS A 43 7.91 5.15 -7.40
N VAL A 44 7.20 4.85 -8.48
CA VAL A 44 6.84 3.47 -8.85
C VAL A 44 8.09 2.64 -9.17
N ALA A 45 9.06 3.20 -9.90
CA ALA A 45 10.33 2.52 -10.17
C ALA A 45 11.07 2.18 -8.87
N ALA A 46 11.18 3.14 -7.94
CA ALA A 46 11.81 2.92 -6.64
C ALA A 46 11.08 1.86 -5.79
N ALA A 47 9.74 1.83 -5.83
CA ALA A 47 8.92 0.81 -5.18
C ALA A 47 9.12 -0.58 -5.81
N THR A 48 9.22 -0.63 -7.14
CA THR A 48 9.47 -1.88 -7.89
C THR A 48 10.83 -2.46 -7.55
N ASP A 49 11.88 -1.63 -7.50
CA ASP A 49 13.20 -2.04 -7.09
C ASP A 49 13.21 -2.58 -5.64
N GLU A 50 12.49 -1.91 -4.74
CA GLU A 50 12.38 -2.37 -3.35
C GLU A 50 11.64 -3.72 -3.26
N ALA A 51 10.54 -3.89 -4.01
CA ALA A 51 9.81 -5.16 -4.09
C ALA A 51 10.73 -6.30 -4.57
N GLY A 52 11.51 -6.06 -5.62
CA GLY A 52 12.49 -7.03 -6.15
C GLY A 52 13.53 -7.47 -5.10
N ARG A 53 14.00 -6.56 -4.23
CA ARG A 53 14.92 -6.90 -3.13
C ARG A 53 14.33 -7.87 -2.12
N HIS A 54 13.01 -7.93 -2.02
CA HIS A 54 12.27 -8.82 -1.13
C HIS A 54 11.65 -10.03 -1.85
N GLY A 55 12.00 -10.26 -3.13
CA GLY A 55 11.44 -11.37 -3.92
C GLY A 55 9.95 -11.19 -4.25
N LEU A 56 9.45 -9.94 -4.25
CA LEU A 56 8.08 -9.60 -4.57
C LEU A 56 7.99 -9.04 -6.00
N LEU A 57 6.87 -9.26 -6.65
CA LEU A 57 6.49 -8.58 -7.88
C LEU A 57 5.61 -7.38 -7.55
N LEU A 58 5.75 -6.27 -8.27
CA LEU A 58 4.91 -5.09 -8.09
C LEU A 58 4.20 -4.76 -9.41
N GLU A 59 2.90 -4.61 -9.35
CA GLU A 59 2.06 -4.11 -10.44
C GLU A 59 1.44 -2.79 -10.01
N HIS A 60 1.53 -1.77 -10.85
CA HIS A 60 1.05 -0.42 -10.56
C HIS A 60 -0.11 -0.02 -11.46
N HIS A 61 -1.11 0.61 -10.86
CA HIS A 61 -2.20 1.28 -11.57
C HIS A 61 -2.44 2.67 -10.99
N GLN A 62 -2.68 3.63 -11.88
CA GLN A 62 -3.14 4.97 -11.54
C GLN A 62 -4.48 5.24 -12.20
N THR A 63 -5.40 5.81 -11.46
CA THR A 63 -6.69 6.28 -12.00
C THR A 63 -7.23 7.46 -11.23
N ASN A 64 -7.96 8.33 -11.93
CA ASN A 64 -8.70 9.44 -11.33
C ASN A 64 -10.15 9.06 -10.98
N HIS A 65 -10.55 7.79 -11.21
CA HIS A 65 -11.90 7.29 -11.03
C HIS A 65 -12.02 6.36 -9.83
N GLU A 66 -12.89 6.70 -8.88
CA GLU A 66 -13.15 5.91 -7.67
C GLU A 66 -13.58 4.47 -8.02
N GLY A 67 -14.53 4.31 -8.97
CA GLY A 67 -15.03 3.00 -9.37
C GLY A 67 -13.94 2.09 -9.94
N GLU A 68 -13.00 2.64 -10.70
CA GLU A 68 -11.88 1.86 -11.23
C GLU A 68 -10.94 1.37 -10.11
N LEU A 69 -10.69 2.20 -9.07
CA LEU A 69 -9.93 1.75 -7.90
C LEU A 69 -10.63 0.59 -7.19
N VAL A 70 -11.94 0.67 -7.00
CA VAL A 70 -12.75 -0.39 -6.40
C VAL A 70 -12.64 -1.68 -7.23
N GLU A 71 -12.77 -1.61 -8.55
CA GLU A 71 -12.62 -2.77 -9.44
C GLU A 71 -11.21 -3.38 -9.41
N LEU A 72 -10.17 -2.54 -9.30
CA LEU A 72 -8.79 -3.00 -9.17
C LEU A 72 -8.60 -3.79 -7.86
N VAL A 73 -9.18 -3.33 -6.75
CA VAL A 73 -9.17 -4.06 -5.47
C VAL A 73 -9.91 -5.40 -5.63
N HIS A 74 -11.08 -5.43 -6.26
CA HIS A 74 -11.81 -6.67 -6.50
C HIS A 74 -10.98 -7.67 -7.34
N LYS A 75 -10.31 -7.19 -8.40
CA LYS A 75 -9.44 -8.01 -9.26
C LYS A 75 -8.17 -8.49 -8.55
N ALA A 76 -7.76 -7.85 -7.46
CA ALA A 76 -6.62 -8.27 -6.66
C ALA A 76 -6.92 -9.52 -5.82
N SER A 77 -8.18 -9.76 -5.48
CA SER A 77 -8.60 -10.92 -4.67
C SER A 77 -8.17 -12.24 -5.33
N GLY A 78 -7.51 -13.10 -4.56
CA GLY A 78 -6.96 -14.38 -5.04
C GLY A 78 -5.74 -14.26 -5.98
N ARG A 79 -5.30 -13.05 -6.34
CA ARG A 79 -4.18 -12.78 -7.24
C ARG A 79 -3.01 -12.06 -6.57
N ALA A 80 -3.30 -11.06 -5.76
CA ALA A 80 -2.29 -10.29 -5.02
C ALA A 80 -2.26 -10.69 -3.55
N VAL A 81 -1.08 -10.67 -2.94
CA VAL A 81 -0.89 -10.91 -1.50
C VAL A 81 -0.98 -9.63 -0.68
N ALA A 82 -0.82 -8.48 -1.32
CA ALA A 82 -0.90 -7.18 -0.67
C ALA A 82 -1.35 -6.08 -1.63
N ILE A 83 -1.93 -5.03 -1.05
CA ILE A 83 -2.24 -3.77 -1.71
C ILE A 83 -1.55 -2.64 -0.95
N VAL A 84 -0.80 -1.80 -1.67
CA VAL A 84 -0.35 -0.49 -1.21
C VAL A 84 -1.22 0.53 -1.92
N VAL A 85 -1.97 1.35 -1.19
CA VAL A 85 -2.91 2.31 -1.77
C VAL A 85 -2.60 3.74 -1.34
N ASN A 86 -2.30 4.60 -2.29
CA ASN A 86 -2.36 6.05 -2.14
C ASN A 86 -3.65 6.54 -2.81
N ALA A 87 -4.72 6.59 -2.05
CA ALA A 87 -6.05 6.93 -2.57
C ALA A 87 -6.22 8.42 -2.88
N GLY A 88 -5.20 9.26 -2.60
CA GLY A 88 -5.33 10.71 -2.71
C GLY A 88 -6.44 11.24 -1.81
N ALA A 89 -7.27 12.16 -2.31
CA ALA A 89 -8.37 12.72 -1.54
C ALA A 89 -9.50 11.71 -1.26
N LEU A 90 -9.61 10.63 -2.02
CA LEU A 90 -10.62 9.58 -1.77
C LEU A 90 -10.48 8.95 -0.38
N THR A 91 -9.28 8.98 0.21
CA THR A 91 -9.07 8.45 1.55
C THR A 91 -9.93 9.12 2.62
N HIS A 92 -10.40 10.35 2.36
CA HIS A 92 -11.16 11.14 3.34
C HIS A 92 -12.67 10.87 3.31
N TYR A 93 -13.19 10.22 2.23
CA TYR A 93 -14.65 10.10 2.07
C TYR A 93 -15.13 8.88 1.26
N SER A 94 -14.24 8.11 0.61
CA SER A 94 -14.66 6.98 -0.24
C SER A 94 -14.99 5.76 0.59
N TRP A 95 -16.25 5.63 0.98
CA TRP A 95 -16.75 4.44 1.66
C TRP A 95 -16.81 3.22 0.74
N SER A 96 -16.98 3.42 -0.58
CA SER A 96 -16.89 2.34 -1.57
C SER A 96 -15.51 1.68 -1.59
N LEU A 97 -14.45 2.51 -1.55
CA LEU A 97 -13.07 2.01 -1.47
C LEU A 97 -12.77 1.36 -0.12
N HIS A 98 -13.28 1.93 0.98
CA HIS A 98 -13.21 1.32 2.31
C HIS A 98 -13.78 -0.11 2.28
N ASP A 99 -15.00 -0.28 1.80
CA ASP A 99 -15.67 -1.59 1.79
C ASP A 99 -14.93 -2.59 0.89
N ALA A 100 -14.42 -2.16 -0.27
CA ALA A 100 -13.63 -3.00 -1.14
C ALA A 100 -12.34 -3.48 -0.47
N LEU A 101 -11.59 -2.56 0.19
CA LEU A 101 -10.37 -2.89 0.92
C LEU A 101 -10.65 -3.77 2.15
N ALA A 102 -11.77 -3.55 2.84
CA ALA A 102 -12.19 -4.40 3.97
C ALA A 102 -12.46 -5.86 3.55
N ALA A 103 -12.91 -6.07 2.31
CA ALA A 103 -13.16 -7.39 1.75
C ALA A 103 -11.90 -8.08 1.19
N PHE A 104 -10.78 -7.37 1.08
CA PHE A 104 -9.53 -7.94 0.59
C PHE A 104 -8.81 -8.73 1.70
N ASP A 105 -8.47 -9.99 1.44
CA ASP A 105 -7.87 -10.89 2.44
C ASP A 105 -6.36 -10.70 2.65
N GLY A 106 -5.67 -9.97 1.77
CA GLY A 106 -4.24 -9.71 1.86
C GLY A 106 -3.88 -8.53 2.76
N VAL A 107 -2.58 -8.22 2.81
CA VAL A 107 -2.06 -7.04 3.53
C VAL A 107 -2.48 -5.75 2.83
N VAL A 108 -2.95 -4.77 3.56
CA VAL A 108 -3.29 -3.43 3.05
C VAL A 108 -2.45 -2.37 3.75
N ILE A 109 -1.68 -1.60 2.99
CA ILE A 109 -0.95 -0.43 3.50
C ILE A 109 -1.51 0.84 2.86
N GLU A 110 -1.99 1.76 3.68
CA GLU A 110 -2.33 3.11 3.24
C GLU A 110 -1.06 3.96 3.12
N LEU A 111 -0.92 4.68 2.02
CA LEU A 111 0.25 5.50 1.71
C LEU A 111 -0.15 6.94 1.41
N HIS A 112 0.59 7.90 2.00
CA HIS A 112 0.52 9.33 1.68
C HIS A 112 1.92 9.92 1.61
N LEU A 113 2.21 10.72 0.55
CA LEU A 113 3.48 11.44 0.44
C LEU A 113 3.59 12.52 1.52
N SER A 114 2.55 13.35 1.66
CA SER A 114 2.47 14.39 2.69
C SER A 114 1.96 13.82 4.02
N ASN A 115 2.17 14.56 5.11
CA ASN A 115 1.54 14.27 6.39
C ASN A 115 0.14 14.90 6.43
N PRO A 116 -0.96 14.14 6.40
CA PRO A 116 -2.30 14.70 6.41
C PRO A 116 -2.61 15.54 7.64
N GLN A 117 -1.97 15.25 8.78
CA GLN A 117 -2.19 15.96 10.04
C GLN A 117 -1.66 17.39 10.03
N THR A 118 -0.75 17.72 9.12
CA THR A 118 -0.22 19.09 8.95
C THR A 118 -0.96 19.89 7.88
N ARG A 119 -2.00 19.31 7.30
CA ARG A 119 -2.80 19.87 6.22
C ARG A 119 -4.14 20.42 6.73
N GLU A 120 -5.04 20.73 5.81
CA GLU A 120 -6.38 21.25 6.12
C GLU A 120 -7.17 20.26 7.01
N PRO A 121 -7.98 20.73 7.97
CA PRO A 121 -8.65 19.85 8.95
C PRO A 121 -9.46 18.72 8.36
N TRP A 122 -10.05 18.90 7.18
CA TRP A 122 -10.83 17.85 6.51
C TRP A 122 -9.97 16.67 6.03
N ARG A 123 -8.62 16.86 5.95
CA ARG A 123 -7.67 15.79 5.60
C ARG A 123 -7.26 14.93 6.79
N HIS A 124 -7.62 15.32 8.01
CA HIS A 124 -7.18 14.59 9.21
C HIS A 124 -7.90 13.25 9.39
N THR A 125 -9.03 13.03 8.70
CA THR A 125 -9.77 11.78 8.77
C THR A 125 -9.44 10.91 7.57
N SER A 126 -9.15 9.63 7.81
CA SER A 126 -9.08 8.59 6.79
C SER A 126 -10.17 7.56 7.02
N VAL A 127 -10.93 7.23 5.97
CA VAL A 127 -11.84 6.08 5.97
C VAL A 127 -11.13 4.80 5.52
N VAL A 128 -9.93 4.91 4.94
CA VAL A 128 -9.09 3.78 4.54
C VAL A 128 -8.28 3.21 5.71
N ALA A 129 -7.71 4.08 6.55
CA ALA A 129 -6.87 3.66 7.67
C ALA A 129 -7.50 2.59 8.60
N PRO A 130 -8.81 2.61 8.92
CA PRO A 130 -9.42 1.60 9.78
C PRO A 130 -9.41 0.18 9.20
N VAL A 131 -9.27 0.03 7.89
CA VAL A 131 -9.24 -1.27 7.18
C VAL A 131 -7.87 -1.63 6.65
N ALA A 132 -6.88 -0.74 6.79
CA ALA A 132 -5.48 -1.01 6.49
C ALA A 132 -4.78 -1.70 7.68
N ASP A 133 -3.75 -2.51 7.37
CA ASP A 133 -2.86 -3.10 8.38
C ASP A 133 -1.83 -2.08 8.89
N GLY A 134 -1.60 -1.01 8.16
CA GLY A 134 -0.74 0.10 8.54
C GLY A 134 -0.85 1.31 7.62
N THR A 135 -0.36 2.45 8.11
CA THR A 135 -0.31 3.70 7.34
C THR A 135 1.12 4.25 7.30
N VAL A 136 1.58 4.61 6.12
CA VAL A 136 2.84 5.33 5.88
C VAL A 136 2.50 6.72 5.36
N ALA A 137 2.89 7.77 6.07
CA ALA A 137 2.55 9.14 5.70
C ALA A 137 3.65 10.14 6.05
N GLY A 138 3.86 11.17 5.21
CA GLY A 138 4.74 12.28 5.51
C GLY A 138 6.21 12.11 5.12
N PHE A 139 6.56 11.03 4.43
CA PHE A 139 7.94 10.71 4.03
C PHE A 139 8.24 11.05 2.57
N GLY A 140 7.36 11.80 1.88
CA GLY A 140 7.52 12.08 0.46
C GLY A 140 7.65 10.80 -0.36
N GLY A 141 8.48 10.81 -1.39
CA GLY A 141 8.73 9.64 -2.25
C GLY A 141 9.33 8.44 -1.53
N LEU A 142 10.09 8.64 -0.44
CA LEU A 142 10.59 7.55 0.39
C LEU A 142 9.46 6.65 0.91
N GLY A 143 8.26 7.22 1.11
CA GLY A 143 7.08 6.50 1.59
C GLY A 143 6.72 5.28 0.75
N TYR A 144 6.93 5.33 -0.57
CA TYR A 144 6.68 4.21 -1.48
C TYR A 144 7.54 2.99 -1.15
N ARG A 145 8.83 3.21 -0.92
CA ARG A 145 9.76 2.13 -0.52
C ARG A 145 9.45 1.62 0.88
N LEU A 146 9.14 2.52 1.83
CA LEU A 146 8.78 2.14 3.20
C LEU A 146 7.50 1.28 3.24
N ALA A 147 6.50 1.62 2.42
CA ALA A 147 5.27 0.84 2.32
C ALA A 147 5.53 -0.57 1.78
N VAL A 148 6.33 -0.72 0.72
CA VAL A 148 6.71 -2.03 0.18
C VAL A 148 7.51 -2.84 1.20
N LYS A 149 8.45 -2.21 1.92
CA LYS A 149 9.20 -2.87 2.99
C LYS A 149 8.28 -3.35 4.11
N ALA A 150 7.30 -2.52 4.52
CA ALA A 150 6.31 -2.91 5.52
C ALA A 150 5.51 -4.14 5.07
N VAL A 151 5.07 -4.18 3.79
CA VAL A 151 4.43 -5.37 3.21
C VAL A 151 5.32 -6.60 3.35
N ALA A 152 6.59 -6.51 2.95
CA ALA A 152 7.53 -7.64 3.00
C ALA A 152 7.71 -8.18 4.44
N GLU A 153 7.86 -7.30 5.42
CA GLU A 153 7.99 -7.66 6.83
C GLU A 153 6.72 -8.32 7.40
N LEU A 154 5.53 -7.78 7.06
CA LEU A 154 4.25 -8.34 7.49
C LEU A 154 4.03 -9.74 6.91
N LEU A 155 4.31 -9.95 5.61
CA LEU A 155 4.23 -11.26 4.97
C LEU A 155 5.22 -12.26 5.56
N ALA A 156 6.42 -11.80 5.93
CA ALA A 156 7.42 -12.64 6.58
C ALA A 156 6.96 -13.08 7.98
N ALA A 157 6.35 -12.18 8.75
CA ALA A 157 5.83 -12.48 10.08
C ALA A 157 4.67 -13.49 10.05
N GLU A 158 3.81 -13.46 9.03
CA GLU A 158 2.70 -14.42 8.86
C GLU A 158 3.16 -15.84 8.51
N SER A 159 4.38 -15.99 7.97
CA SER A 159 4.95 -17.27 7.56
C SER A 159 5.81 -17.94 8.62
N GLY A 160 6.04 -17.26 9.76
CA GLY A 160 6.79 -17.82 10.89
C GLY A 160 6.01 -18.89 11.66
N PRO A 161 6.67 -19.75 12.48
CA PRO A 161 6.02 -20.84 13.21
C PRO A 161 5.07 -20.37 14.34
N VAL A 162 4.87 -19.07 14.53
CA VAL A 162 4.00 -18.50 15.55
C VAL A 162 2.79 -17.84 14.88
N SER A 163 1.72 -18.62 14.86
CA SER A 163 0.32 -18.18 14.95
C SER A 163 -0.16 -17.19 13.89
N ARG A 164 -1.05 -17.69 13.01
CA ARG A 164 -2.19 -16.90 12.52
C ARG A 164 -2.75 -16.08 13.67
N ARG A 165 -2.41 -14.79 13.75
CA ARG A 165 -3.27 -13.85 14.45
C ARG A 165 -4.60 -13.94 13.74
N GLU A 166 -5.59 -14.47 14.44
CA GLU A 166 -6.97 -14.38 14.01
C GLU A 166 -7.22 -12.92 13.66
N ARG A 167 -7.49 -12.65 12.39
CA ARG A 167 -8.03 -11.37 11.92
C ARG A 167 -9.50 -11.28 12.35
N SER A 168 -9.77 -11.65 13.65
CA SER A 168 -11.06 -11.48 14.29
C SER A 168 -11.13 -10.06 14.84
N GLY A 169 -11.52 -9.13 14.02
CA GLY A 169 -11.71 -7.73 14.38
C GLY A 169 -12.28 -6.87 13.27
N LYS A 170 -12.24 -7.34 12.04
CA LYS A 170 -12.82 -6.58 10.91
C LYS A 170 -14.34 -6.74 10.75
N GLY A 171 -15.01 -7.48 11.65
CA GLY A 171 -16.43 -7.85 11.49
C GLY A 171 -17.37 -7.59 12.66
N GLU A 172 -16.93 -7.04 13.78
CA GLU A 172 -17.84 -6.79 14.90
C GLU A 172 -17.68 -5.36 15.44
N ARG A 173 -18.30 -4.40 14.75
CA ARG A 173 -18.90 -3.19 15.38
C ARG A 173 -19.96 -2.57 14.47
#